data_06db9a9e75e3998f7d6e67ed23a73b17
#
_entry.id   06db9a9e75e3998f7d6e67ed23a73b17
#
_cell.length_a   1.000
_cell.length_b   1.000
_cell.length_c   1.000
_cell.angle_alpha   90.00
_cell.angle_beta   90.00
_cell.angle_gamma   90.00
#
_symmetry.space_group_name_H-M   'P 1'
#
loop_
_entity.id
_entity.type
_entity.pdbx_description
1 polymer ?
#
loop_
_entity_poly.entity_id
_entity_poly.type
_entity_poly.pdbx_seq_one_letter_code
_entity_poly.pdbx_strand_id
1 'polypeptide(L)'
;MKKQFKAISGSIVAPQGFLASGVFCDIKRLGTGKGSNKGQKRDLALIVSEVPATVAGMFTTNQVCAAPVKVCVERMKKGTAQVIVVNSGNANACTGKQGLQDAREMTRITAFAVAANMSSRPSSSRKDRPSSNERSCKLPAERILVASTGRIGVTMPMANVKRGILEAAKLLGNSSRHAAHAVEAIMTSDTRPKQIAVEFKLGEKTVRMGGICKGAGMIQPGMSATGARPPALHATMLCFITTDVAVEAKILQAALREAVAQSFNRITVDGDMSTNDTVLVLANGLAGNPSLVAADVRRLNSKKGKIGASLPRLLRDFGIFQAALNHVCLELAKMIVRDGEGVHRVVTVRVNGAKTVADADAAARAVANSPLVKTSWHGGDPNWGRIIDALGYSPAKIVEEKVDIGYSLAGGGKILWSLRRGQPTKATFKQLCAAVAPKEFDLHINLNLGTAGAVIYAADLTEAYVDFNKGDVGDPGSLGG
;
A
#
# COMPACT_ATOMS: atom_id res chain seq x y z
N MET A 1 5.78 -23.89 8.69
CA MET A 1 4.42 -23.61 9.23
C MET A 1 3.42 -23.69 8.10
N LYS A 2 2.31 -24.45 8.23
CA LYS A 2 1.23 -24.47 7.21
C LYS A 2 0.65 -23.04 7.11
N LYS A 3 0.49 -22.52 5.88
CA LYS A 3 -0.17 -21.21 5.67
C LYS A 3 -1.55 -21.22 6.30
N GLN A 4 -1.78 -20.31 7.24
CA GLN A 4 -3.05 -20.21 8.00
C GLN A 4 -4.17 -19.56 7.16
N PHE A 5 -3.89 -19.19 5.91
CA PHE A 5 -4.80 -18.56 4.97
C PHE A 5 -4.60 -19.12 3.55
N LYS A 6 -5.66 -19.07 2.76
CA LYS A 6 -5.74 -19.58 1.39
C LYS A 6 -5.97 -18.41 0.42
N ALA A 7 -5.26 -18.39 -0.70
CA ALA A 7 -5.53 -17.45 -1.78
C ALA A 7 -6.88 -17.78 -2.45
N ILE A 8 -7.67 -16.75 -2.74
CA ILE A 8 -8.97 -16.83 -3.41
C ILE A 8 -9.08 -15.77 -4.51
N SER A 9 -10.05 -15.89 -5.39
CA SER A 9 -10.44 -14.88 -6.38
C SER A 9 -11.30 -13.78 -5.74
N GLY A 10 -11.58 -12.70 -6.50
CA GLY A 10 -12.53 -11.65 -6.12
C GLY A 10 -11.90 -10.36 -5.64
N SER A 11 -10.59 -10.34 -5.33
CA SER A 11 -9.90 -9.08 -5.01
C SER A 11 -10.62 -8.26 -3.94
N ILE A 12 -10.76 -6.95 -4.13
CA ILE A 12 -11.38 -5.98 -3.20
C ILE A 12 -12.85 -6.27 -2.88
N VAL A 13 -13.56 -7.05 -3.70
CA VAL A 13 -14.96 -7.44 -3.47
C VAL A 13 -15.13 -8.90 -2.99
N ALA A 14 -14.02 -9.59 -2.69
CA ALA A 14 -14.07 -10.96 -2.17
C ALA A 14 -14.75 -11.08 -0.79
N PRO A 15 -14.55 -10.12 0.16
CA PRO A 15 -15.28 -10.15 1.43
C PRO A 15 -16.75 -9.82 1.24
N GLN A 16 -17.60 -10.36 2.12
CA GLN A 16 -19.05 -10.16 2.08
C GLN A 16 -19.43 -8.68 2.22
N GLY A 17 -20.44 -8.25 1.45
CA GLY A 17 -21.00 -6.91 1.54
C GLY A 17 -20.10 -5.79 1.00
N PHE A 18 -19.10 -6.12 0.17
CA PHE A 18 -18.32 -5.12 -0.55
C PHE A 18 -18.66 -5.08 -2.02
N LEU A 19 -18.80 -3.88 -2.53
CA LEU A 19 -19.09 -3.56 -3.94
C LEU A 19 -18.00 -2.64 -4.47
N ALA A 20 -17.70 -2.73 -5.74
CA ALA A 20 -16.77 -1.81 -6.41
C ALA A 20 -17.28 -1.45 -7.81
N SER A 21 -16.77 -0.34 -8.31
CA SER A 21 -16.93 0.08 -9.70
C SER A 21 -15.74 0.90 -10.14
N GLY A 22 -15.52 0.97 -11.45
CA GLY A 22 -14.55 1.85 -12.07
C GLY A 22 -15.08 2.37 -13.38
N VAL A 23 -14.95 3.67 -13.63
CA VAL A 23 -15.45 4.35 -14.82
C VAL A 23 -14.39 5.23 -15.45
N PHE A 24 -14.58 5.56 -16.70
CA PHE A 24 -13.83 6.58 -17.42
C PHE A 24 -14.60 7.92 -17.34
N CYS A 25 -13.97 8.95 -16.84
CA CYS A 25 -14.54 10.30 -16.82
C CYS A 25 -13.57 11.39 -17.28
N ASP A 26 -12.50 10.98 -17.95
CA ASP A 26 -11.55 11.86 -18.64
C ASP A 26 -10.70 12.77 -17.72
N ILE A 27 -10.34 12.27 -16.53
CA ILE A 27 -9.42 12.97 -15.62
C ILE A 27 -7.98 12.78 -16.07
N LYS A 28 -7.59 11.56 -16.51
CA LYS A 28 -6.21 11.23 -16.90
C LYS A 28 -5.72 12.08 -18.07
N ARG A 29 -6.54 12.28 -19.08
CA ARG A 29 -6.19 13.10 -20.24
C ARG A 29 -5.99 14.56 -19.84
N LEU A 30 -6.90 15.10 -19.06
CA LEU A 30 -6.86 16.49 -18.59
C LEU A 30 -5.71 16.72 -17.57
N GLY A 31 -5.30 15.68 -16.84
CA GLY A 31 -4.23 15.76 -15.86
C GLY A 31 -2.81 15.57 -16.40
N THR A 32 -2.63 14.78 -17.47
CA THR A 32 -1.27 14.38 -17.91
C THR A 32 -0.78 15.06 -19.19
N GLY A 33 -1.62 15.77 -19.93
CA GLY A 33 -1.27 16.38 -21.22
C GLY A 33 -0.84 15.38 -22.31
N LYS A 34 -0.37 14.19 -21.95
CA LYS A 34 0.06 13.17 -22.91
C LYS A 34 -1.13 12.48 -23.55
N GLY A 35 -1.13 12.55 -24.87
CA GLY A 35 -2.22 12.10 -25.73
C GLY A 35 -2.81 10.72 -25.44
N SER A 36 -4.01 10.68 -25.67
CA SER A 36 -4.97 9.76 -26.26
C SER A 36 -5.07 8.33 -25.76
N ASN A 37 -4.03 7.51 -25.71
CA ASN A 37 -4.16 6.11 -25.30
C ASN A 37 -4.40 5.93 -23.77
N LYS A 38 -4.02 6.90 -22.96
CA LYS A 38 -4.36 6.93 -21.52
C LYS A 38 -5.79 7.46 -21.28
N GLY A 39 -6.34 8.28 -22.16
CA GLY A 39 -7.65 8.90 -22.03
C GLY A 39 -8.84 7.94 -22.09
N GLN A 40 -8.66 6.72 -22.61
CA GLN A 40 -9.72 5.70 -22.64
C GLN A 40 -9.70 4.74 -21.44
N LYS A 41 -8.65 4.80 -20.58
CA LYS A 41 -8.58 3.99 -19.36
C LYS A 41 -9.44 4.59 -18.28
N ARG A 42 -10.07 3.73 -17.48
CA ARG A 42 -10.83 4.15 -16.29
C ARG A 42 -9.96 5.00 -15.36
N ASP A 43 -10.57 5.99 -14.73
CA ASP A 43 -9.85 6.99 -13.93
C ASP A 43 -10.61 7.46 -12.67
N LEU A 44 -11.78 6.87 -12.39
CA LEU A 44 -12.50 7.06 -11.15
C LEU A 44 -13.09 5.73 -10.67
N ALA A 45 -12.85 5.39 -9.38
CA ALA A 45 -13.36 4.19 -8.74
C ALA A 45 -14.17 4.52 -7.48
N LEU A 46 -15.16 3.66 -7.20
CA LEU A 46 -15.85 3.57 -5.92
C LEU A 46 -15.61 2.18 -5.31
N ILE A 47 -15.33 2.15 -4.00
CA ILE A 47 -15.30 0.94 -3.18
C ILE A 47 -16.30 1.17 -2.05
N VAL A 48 -17.31 0.33 -1.94
CA VAL A 48 -18.47 0.54 -1.07
C VAL A 48 -18.67 -0.66 -0.16
N SER A 49 -18.86 -0.43 1.13
CA SER A 49 -19.44 -1.42 2.04
C SER A 49 -20.94 -1.21 2.14
N GLU A 50 -21.72 -2.30 2.06
CA GLU A 50 -23.18 -2.24 2.18
C GLU A 50 -23.65 -1.83 3.58
N VAL A 51 -22.78 -2.01 4.58
CA VAL A 51 -23.00 -1.59 5.98
C VAL A 51 -21.86 -0.70 6.46
N PRO A 52 -22.06 0.09 7.52
CA PRO A 52 -20.95 0.83 8.13
C PRO A 52 -19.79 -0.09 8.50
N ALA A 53 -18.57 0.29 8.16
CA ALA A 53 -17.36 -0.48 8.42
C ALA A 53 -16.45 0.24 9.43
N THR A 54 -15.80 -0.53 10.28
CA THR A 54 -14.64 -0.06 11.05
C THR A 54 -13.52 0.29 10.07
N VAL A 55 -12.79 1.38 10.33
CA VAL A 55 -11.75 1.85 9.42
C VAL A 55 -10.42 2.05 10.12
N ALA A 56 -9.34 1.73 9.42
CA ALA A 56 -7.97 2.10 9.76
C ALA A 56 -7.26 2.71 8.55
N GLY A 57 -6.31 3.61 8.80
CA GLY A 57 -5.56 4.28 7.74
C GLY A 57 -4.12 4.57 8.12
N MET A 58 -3.27 4.56 7.09
CA MET A 58 -1.88 5.02 7.15
C MET A 58 -1.65 6.00 5.99
N PHE A 59 -0.96 7.09 6.26
CA PHE A 59 -0.88 8.24 5.36
C PHE A 59 0.55 8.74 5.21
N THR A 60 0.85 9.37 4.08
CA THR A 60 2.12 10.04 3.81
C THR A 60 2.51 10.98 4.94
N THR A 61 3.79 11.03 5.23
CA THR A 61 4.39 12.01 6.15
C THR A 61 5.06 13.17 5.41
N ASN A 62 4.83 13.29 4.10
CA ASN A 62 5.30 14.43 3.31
C ASN A 62 4.69 15.73 3.86
N GLN A 63 5.53 16.74 4.05
CA GLN A 63 5.06 18.07 4.51
C GLN A 63 4.13 18.73 3.50
N VAL A 64 4.34 18.45 2.19
CA VAL A 64 3.45 18.85 1.10
C VAL A 64 2.37 17.77 0.96
N CYS A 65 1.44 17.72 1.92
CA CYS A 65 0.39 16.72 1.99
C CYS A 65 -0.82 17.13 1.13
N ALA A 66 -1.27 16.23 0.26
CA ALA A 66 -2.40 16.45 -0.64
C ALA A 66 -3.74 16.64 0.11
N ALA A 67 -4.67 17.36 -0.52
CA ALA A 67 -5.97 17.66 0.05
C ALA A 67 -6.80 16.39 0.41
N PRO A 68 -6.86 15.34 -0.41
CA PRO A 68 -7.54 14.09 -0.06
C PRO A 68 -7.01 13.44 1.22
N VAL A 69 -5.70 13.44 1.42
CA VAL A 69 -5.07 12.90 2.64
C VAL A 69 -5.52 13.67 3.88
N LYS A 70 -5.53 15.01 3.82
CA LYS A 70 -6.00 15.87 4.92
C LYS A 70 -7.45 15.56 5.31
N VAL A 71 -8.33 15.39 4.32
CA VAL A 71 -9.75 15.01 4.53
C VAL A 71 -9.85 13.62 5.18
N CYS A 72 -9.07 12.64 4.71
CA CYS A 72 -9.08 11.30 5.30
C CYS A 72 -8.59 11.29 6.74
N VAL A 73 -7.45 11.93 7.05
CA VAL A 73 -6.91 12.03 8.43
C VAL A 73 -7.93 12.65 9.39
N GLU A 74 -8.67 13.70 8.95
CA GLU A 74 -9.74 14.28 9.74
C GLU A 74 -10.85 13.26 10.05
N ARG A 75 -11.29 12.49 9.04
CA ARG A 75 -12.40 11.54 9.15
C ARG A 75 -12.06 10.27 9.90
N MET A 76 -10.79 9.85 9.86
CA MET A 76 -10.32 8.68 10.62
C MET A 76 -10.60 8.78 12.13
N LYS A 77 -10.73 9.99 12.68
CA LYS A 77 -11.05 10.20 14.10
C LYS A 77 -12.39 9.58 14.52
N LYS A 78 -13.32 9.38 13.57
CA LYS A 78 -14.63 8.74 13.83
C LYS A 78 -14.55 7.20 13.91
N GLY A 79 -13.48 6.59 13.44
CA GLY A 79 -13.27 5.12 13.46
C GLY A 79 -14.21 4.32 12.55
N THR A 80 -15.08 4.99 11.78
CA THR A 80 -16.03 4.34 10.87
C THR A 80 -16.09 5.04 9.52
N ALA A 81 -16.16 4.25 8.45
CA ALA A 81 -16.38 4.72 7.09
C ALA A 81 -17.27 3.71 6.33
N GLN A 82 -17.68 4.05 5.12
CA GLN A 82 -18.52 3.15 4.33
C GLN A 82 -18.13 3.14 2.86
N VAL A 83 -17.56 4.24 2.34
CA VAL A 83 -17.19 4.36 0.93
C VAL A 83 -15.80 4.97 0.81
N ILE A 84 -15.06 4.52 -0.19
CA ILE A 84 -13.85 5.16 -0.68
C ILE A 84 -14.11 5.59 -2.13
N VAL A 85 -13.93 6.88 -2.44
CA VAL A 85 -13.88 7.41 -3.79
C VAL A 85 -12.44 7.72 -4.16
N VAL A 86 -12.02 7.25 -5.34
CA VAL A 86 -10.64 7.39 -5.80
C VAL A 86 -10.61 7.91 -7.22
N ASN A 87 -9.76 8.88 -7.51
CA ASN A 87 -9.44 9.23 -8.89
C ASN A 87 -7.96 9.04 -9.19
N SER A 88 -7.67 8.81 -10.48
CA SER A 88 -6.32 8.84 -11.03
C SER A 88 -6.21 9.86 -12.17
N GLY A 89 -4.98 10.35 -12.42
CA GLY A 89 -4.67 11.39 -13.39
C GLY A 89 -4.49 12.79 -12.80
N ASN A 90 -5.02 13.03 -11.59
CA ASN A 90 -4.86 14.29 -10.86
C ASN A 90 -4.67 13.98 -9.37
N ALA A 91 -3.57 14.45 -8.79
CA ALA A 91 -3.20 14.18 -7.39
C ALA A 91 -3.97 15.06 -6.39
N ASN A 92 -4.56 16.16 -6.83
CA ASN A 92 -5.13 17.18 -5.96
C ASN A 92 -4.16 17.62 -4.85
N ALA A 93 -2.89 17.79 -5.22
CA ALA A 93 -1.79 18.25 -4.37
C ALA A 93 -1.30 19.60 -4.86
N CYS A 94 -0.81 20.46 -3.97
CA CYS A 94 -0.44 21.85 -4.24
C CYS A 94 -1.56 22.69 -4.89
N THR A 95 -2.82 22.40 -4.55
CA THR A 95 -4.04 23.03 -5.10
C THR A 95 -4.70 24.00 -4.11
N GLY A 96 -4.03 24.26 -2.99
CA GLY A 96 -4.44 25.26 -1.99
C GLY A 96 -5.83 25.01 -1.37
N LYS A 97 -6.56 26.10 -1.12
CA LYS A 97 -7.91 26.03 -0.53
C LYS A 97 -8.91 25.36 -1.47
N GLN A 98 -8.79 25.58 -2.78
CA GLN A 98 -9.66 25.00 -3.79
C GLN A 98 -9.59 23.46 -3.77
N GLY A 99 -8.38 22.89 -3.75
CA GLY A 99 -8.24 21.44 -3.69
C GLY A 99 -8.87 20.79 -2.47
N LEU A 100 -8.85 21.48 -1.31
CA LEU A 100 -9.53 20.98 -0.11
C LEU A 100 -11.05 21.02 -0.26
N GLN A 101 -11.58 22.07 -0.90
CA GLN A 101 -13.01 22.19 -1.23
C GLN A 101 -13.42 21.09 -2.21
N ASP A 102 -12.63 20.85 -3.25
CA ASP A 102 -12.87 19.82 -4.26
C ASP A 102 -12.89 18.41 -3.63
N ALA A 103 -11.91 18.10 -2.76
CA ALA A 103 -11.86 16.81 -2.07
C ALA A 103 -13.11 16.60 -1.18
N ARG A 104 -13.57 17.61 -0.47
CA ARG A 104 -14.80 17.56 0.33
C ARG A 104 -16.04 17.42 -0.54
N GLU A 105 -16.11 18.14 -1.66
CA GLU A 105 -17.20 18.06 -2.62
C GLU A 105 -17.30 16.68 -3.28
N MET A 106 -16.17 16.06 -3.66
CA MET A 106 -16.14 14.68 -4.13
C MET A 106 -16.84 13.75 -3.14
N THR A 107 -16.58 13.90 -1.84
CA THR A 107 -17.21 13.05 -0.82
C THR A 107 -18.70 13.33 -0.65
N ARG A 108 -19.13 14.59 -0.78
CA ARG A 108 -20.55 14.97 -0.71
C ARG A 108 -21.35 14.40 -1.89
N ILE A 109 -20.82 14.54 -3.09
CA ILE A 109 -21.42 13.97 -4.30
C ILE A 109 -21.49 12.44 -4.20
N THR A 110 -20.43 11.80 -3.73
CA THR A 110 -20.38 10.33 -3.55
C THR A 110 -21.42 9.86 -2.54
N ALA A 111 -21.55 10.55 -1.41
CA ALA A 111 -22.56 10.21 -0.39
C ALA A 111 -23.98 10.25 -0.97
N PHE A 112 -24.31 11.29 -1.72
CA PHE A 112 -25.60 11.43 -2.42
C PHE A 112 -25.82 10.30 -3.44
N ALA A 113 -24.85 10.08 -4.33
CA ALA A 113 -24.97 9.12 -5.43
C ALA A 113 -25.10 7.67 -4.94
N VAL A 114 -24.29 7.29 -3.94
CA VAL A 114 -24.34 5.93 -3.36
C VAL A 114 -25.62 5.72 -2.57
N ALA A 115 -26.08 6.69 -1.75
CA ALA A 115 -27.33 6.58 -1.02
C ALA A 115 -28.54 6.37 -1.96
N ALA A 116 -28.62 7.15 -3.04
CA ALA A 116 -29.68 7.02 -4.04
C ALA A 116 -29.68 5.64 -4.70
N ASN A 117 -28.50 5.12 -5.06
CA ASN A 117 -28.39 3.80 -5.70
C ASN A 117 -28.73 2.66 -4.73
N MET A 118 -28.24 2.72 -3.48
CA MET A 118 -28.50 1.66 -2.49
C MET A 118 -29.97 1.60 -2.08
N SER A 119 -30.68 2.70 -2.12
CA SER A 119 -32.14 2.74 -1.83
C SER A 119 -32.98 2.07 -2.92
N SER A 120 -32.51 2.07 -4.17
CA SER A 120 -33.21 1.49 -5.32
C SER A 120 -32.94 0.00 -5.55
N ARG A 121 -31.97 -0.61 -4.85
CA ARG A 121 -31.64 -2.03 -5.00
C ARG A 121 -32.66 -2.92 -4.27
N PRO A 122 -33.22 -3.98 -4.92
CA PRO A 122 -34.01 -4.97 -4.23
C PRO A 122 -33.14 -5.70 -3.21
N SER A 123 -33.52 -5.67 -1.92
CA SER A 123 -32.74 -6.32 -0.89
C SER A 123 -33.07 -7.82 -0.85
N SER A 124 -32.10 -8.66 -1.16
CA SER A 124 -32.16 -10.10 -0.95
C SER A 124 -32.13 -10.51 0.54
N SER A 125 -31.97 -9.57 1.47
CA SER A 125 -31.86 -9.80 2.92
C SER A 125 -32.86 -9.01 3.79
N ARG A 126 -33.96 -8.47 3.19
CA ARG A 126 -34.97 -7.69 3.96
C ARG A 126 -36.11 -8.55 4.53
N LYS A 127 -35.80 -9.64 5.23
CA LYS A 127 -36.88 -10.36 5.95
C LYS A 127 -37.23 -9.75 7.31
N ASP A 128 -36.41 -8.85 7.88
CA ASP A 128 -36.63 -8.31 9.23
C ASP A 128 -36.42 -6.77 9.27
N ARG A 129 -37.28 -6.00 8.59
CA ARG A 129 -37.42 -4.57 8.89
C ARG A 129 -38.85 -4.24 9.26
N PRO A 130 -39.08 -3.55 10.42
CA PRO A 130 -40.41 -3.09 10.75
C PRO A 130 -40.90 -2.08 9.71
N SER A 131 -42.12 -2.26 9.27
CA SER A 131 -42.89 -1.33 8.48
C SER A 131 -43.08 0.00 9.24
N SER A 132 -42.83 1.07 8.61
CA SER A 132 -43.24 2.46 8.82
C SER A 132 -42.11 3.45 8.96
N ASN A 133 -42.25 4.49 8.15
CA ASN A 133 -41.48 5.71 7.96
C ASN A 133 -40.27 5.61 7.06
N GLU A 134 -40.43 6.17 5.86
CA GLU A 134 -39.41 6.58 4.89
C GLU A 134 -38.37 7.49 5.52
N ARG A 135 -37.48 6.94 6.34
CA ARG A 135 -36.21 7.60 6.64
C ARG A 135 -35.35 7.39 5.40
N SER A 136 -35.33 8.40 4.54
CA SER A 136 -34.27 8.58 3.53
C SER A 136 -32.96 8.09 4.16
N CYS A 137 -32.38 7.02 3.60
CA CYS A 137 -31.14 6.44 4.11
C CYS A 137 -30.01 7.40 3.75
N LYS A 138 -29.85 8.49 4.53
CA LYS A 138 -28.82 9.51 4.32
C LYS A 138 -27.49 8.89 4.68
N LEU A 139 -26.63 8.66 3.68
CA LEU A 139 -25.24 8.32 3.91
C LEU A 139 -24.48 9.62 4.24
N PRO A 140 -23.95 9.79 5.46
CA PRO A 140 -23.23 11.01 5.82
C PRO A 140 -21.94 11.14 5.01
N ALA A 141 -21.62 12.34 4.50
CA ALA A 141 -20.39 12.60 3.76
C ALA A 141 -19.11 12.30 4.58
N GLU A 142 -19.22 12.35 5.91
CA GLU A 142 -18.13 12.00 6.84
C GLU A 142 -17.77 10.51 6.83
N ARG A 143 -18.64 9.65 6.33
CA ARG A 143 -18.36 8.20 6.12
C ARG A 143 -17.73 7.91 4.76
N ILE A 144 -17.48 8.94 3.94
CA ILE A 144 -16.82 8.80 2.65
C ILE A 144 -15.36 9.20 2.79
N LEU A 145 -14.46 8.32 2.43
CA LEU A 145 -13.02 8.59 2.30
C LEU A 145 -12.70 8.94 0.85
N VAL A 146 -11.67 9.74 0.63
CA VAL A 146 -11.27 10.21 -0.70
C VAL A 146 -9.78 10.02 -0.91
N ALA A 147 -9.38 9.52 -2.07
CA ALA A 147 -7.99 9.42 -2.49
C ALA A 147 -7.82 9.90 -3.93
N SER A 148 -6.66 10.45 -4.23
CA SER A 148 -6.31 10.95 -5.55
C SER A 148 -4.87 10.57 -5.89
N THR A 149 -4.56 10.38 -7.15
CA THR A 149 -3.20 10.14 -7.64
C THR A 149 -3.04 10.68 -9.05
N GLY A 150 -1.84 11.10 -9.43
CA GLY A 150 -1.52 11.64 -10.74
C GLY A 150 -0.77 12.96 -10.64
N ARG A 151 -1.04 13.90 -11.56
CA ARG A 151 -0.32 15.16 -11.68
C ARG A 151 -0.54 16.09 -10.48
N ILE A 152 0.55 16.69 -9.99
CA ILE A 152 0.57 17.70 -8.93
C ILE A 152 0.38 19.10 -9.53
N GLY A 153 -0.25 20.02 -8.78
CA GLY A 153 -0.37 21.43 -9.15
C GLY A 153 -1.48 21.76 -10.16
N VAL A 154 -2.32 20.78 -10.51
CA VAL A 154 -3.44 20.95 -11.44
C VAL A 154 -4.75 20.92 -10.67
N THR A 155 -5.65 21.87 -10.97
CA THR A 155 -7.00 21.91 -10.38
C THR A 155 -7.83 20.70 -10.83
N MET A 156 -8.67 20.19 -9.93
CA MET A 156 -9.51 19.04 -10.20
C MET A 156 -10.62 19.38 -11.22
N PRO A 157 -10.80 18.59 -12.29
CA PRO A 157 -11.90 18.83 -13.26
C PRO A 157 -13.22 18.35 -12.66
N MET A 158 -13.79 19.12 -11.74
CA MET A 158 -14.94 18.72 -10.92
C MET A 158 -16.20 18.38 -11.69
N ALA A 159 -16.41 18.95 -12.89
CA ALA A 159 -17.54 18.58 -13.76
C ALA A 159 -17.42 17.10 -14.23
N ASN A 160 -16.21 16.69 -14.62
CA ASN A 160 -15.91 15.32 -15.03
C ASN A 160 -16.01 14.36 -13.84
N VAL A 161 -15.43 14.75 -12.69
CA VAL A 161 -15.48 13.97 -11.46
C VAL A 161 -16.94 13.73 -11.01
N LYS A 162 -17.77 14.77 -11.02
CA LYS A 162 -19.21 14.66 -10.67
C LYS A 162 -19.92 13.66 -11.57
N ARG A 163 -19.75 13.78 -12.88
CA ARG A 163 -20.32 12.84 -13.86
C ARG A 163 -19.85 11.42 -13.58
N GLY A 164 -18.55 11.21 -13.40
CA GLY A 164 -17.95 9.91 -13.09
C GLY A 164 -18.48 9.29 -11.81
N ILE A 165 -18.63 10.05 -10.73
CA ILE A 165 -19.17 9.56 -9.45
C ILE A 165 -20.62 9.07 -9.63
N LEU A 166 -21.45 9.86 -10.32
CA LEU A 166 -22.85 9.51 -10.57
C LEU A 166 -22.99 8.24 -11.42
N GLU A 167 -22.11 8.06 -12.41
CA GLU A 167 -22.04 6.85 -13.23
C GLU A 167 -21.52 5.65 -12.45
N ALA A 168 -20.39 5.81 -11.74
CA ALA A 168 -19.79 4.75 -10.94
C ALA A 168 -20.75 4.19 -9.88
N ALA A 169 -21.57 5.05 -9.26
CA ALA A 169 -22.57 4.62 -8.29
C ALA A 169 -23.63 3.67 -8.90
N LYS A 170 -24.03 3.91 -10.15
CA LYS A 170 -24.98 3.03 -10.86
C LYS A 170 -24.38 1.68 -11.22
N LEU A 171 -23.06 1.62 -11.44
CA LEU A 171 -22.32 0.44 -11.90
C LEU A 171 -21.69 -0.37 -10.75
N LEU A 172 -22.04 -0.11 -9.49
CA LEU A 172 -21.53 -0.85 -8.35
C LEU A 172 -21.92 -2.34 -8.43
N GLY A 173 -20.96 -3.24 -8.16
CA GLY A 173 -21.20 -4.68 -8.13
C GLY A 173 -20.07 -5.43 -7.41
N ASN A 174 -20.27 -6.74 -7.22
CA ASN A 174 -19.37 -7.62 -6.43
C ASN A 174 -18.71 -8.73 -7.26
N SER A 175 -18.77 -8.67 -8.60
CA SER A 175 -18.07 -9.63 -9.44
C SER A 175 -16.60 -9.27 -9.64
N SER A 176 -15.78 -10.25 -10.07
CA SER A 176 -14.38 -10.04 -10.43
C SER A 176 -14.19 -8.95 -11.49
N ARG A 177 -15.17 -8.77 -12.38
CA ARG A 177 -15.16 -7.68 -13.39
C ARG A 177 -15.24 -6.30 -12.74
N HIS A 178 -16.08 -6.13 -11.71
CA HIS A 178 -16.18 -4.85 -10.97
C HIS A 178 -14.90 -4.55 -10.22
N ALA A 179 -14.27 -5.56 -9.60
CA ALA A 179 -12.96 -5.41 -8.98
C ALA A 179 -11.89 -5.00 -10.00
N ALA A 180 -11.85 -5.66 -11.18
CA ALA A 180 -10.89 -5.32 -12.24
C ALA A 180 -11.07 -3.87 -12.74
N HIS A 181 -12.31 -3.39 -12.90
CA HIS A 181 -12.58 -2.00 -13.26
C HIS A 181 -12.09 -1.01 -12.21
N ALA A 182 -12.24 -1.33 -10.91
CA ALA A 182 -11.73 -0.49 -9.83
C ALA A 182 -10.19 -0.48 -9.80
N VAL A 183 -9.54 -1.63 -10.01
CA VAL A 183 -8.06 -1.72 -10.10
C VAL A 183 -7.53 -0.87 -11.25
N GLU A 184 -8.12 -0.98 -12.45
CA GLU A 184 -7.73 -0.17 -13.62
C GLU A 184 -7.88 1.33 -13.35
N ALA A 185 -8.97 1.71 -12.66
CA ALA A 185 -9.30 3.11 -12.42
C ALA A 185 -8.33 3.83 -11.46
N ILE A 186 -7.61 3.09 -10.61
CA ILE A 186 -6.62 3.68 -9.71
C ILE A 186 -5.20 3.71 -10.27
N MET A 187 -4.91 2.97 -11.34
CA MET A 187 -3.59 2.88 -11.97
C MET A 187 -3.19 4.21 -12.66
N THR A 188 -1.89 4.52 -12.66
CA THR A 188 -1.32 5.66 -13.40
C THR A 188 -0.29 5.17 -14.43
N SER A 189 0.97 5.09 -14.05
CA SER A 189 2.07 4.53 -14.83
C SER A 189 2.21 3.02 -14.68
N ASP A 190 1.42 2.43 -13.82
CA ASP A 190 1.37 0.98 -13.60
C ASP A 190 1.15 0.21 -14.91
N THR A 191 1.93 -0.85 -15.13
CA THR A 191 1.79 -1.70 -16.32
C THR A 191 0.93 -2.93 -16.03
N ARG A 192 0.75 -3.30 -14.75
CA ARG A 192 0.03 -4.48 -14.30
C ARG A 192 -0.94 -4.16 -13.16
N PRO A 193 -2.14 -4.79 -13.15
CA PRO A 193 -3.05 -4.69 -12.02
C PRO A 193 -2.44 -5.36 -10.78
N LYS A 194 -2.54 -4.69 -9.62
CA LYS A 194 -2.03 -5.17 -8.34
C LYS A 194 -3.18 -5.46 -7.40
N GLN A 195 -3.47 -6.73 -7.20
CA GLN A 195 -4.63 -7.19 -6.42
C GLN A 195 -4.38 -8.56 -5.79
N ILE A 196 -5.03 -8.81 -4.66
CA ILE A 196 -4.95 -10.06 -3.91
C ILE A 196 -6.23 -10.29 -3.12
N ALA A 197 -6.59 -11.54 -2.88
CA ALA A 197 -7.57 -11.90 -1.87
C ALA A 197 -7.18 -13.20 -1.16
N VAL A 198 -7.49 -13.27 0.12
CA VAL A 198 -7.25 -14.45 0.97
C VAL A 198 -8.46 -14.78 1.82
N GLU A 199 -8.58 -16.06 2.18
CA GLU A 199 -9.58 -16.60 3.08
C GLU A 199 -8.89 -17.31 4.25
N PHE A 200 -9.40 -17.12 5.45
CA PHE A 200 -8.91 -17.75 6.68
C PHE A 200 -10.05 -17.98 7.67
N LYS A 201 -9.79 -18.75 8.73
CA LYS A 201 -10.79 -19.05 9.76
C LYS A 201 -10.45 -18.37 11.07
N LEU A 202 -11.46 -17.74 11.68
CA LEU A 202 -11.47 -17.27 13.06
C LEU A 202 -12.53 -18.08 13.83
N GLY A 203 -12.07 -19.05 14.62
CA GLY A 203 -12.95 -20.09 15.14
C GLY A 203 -13.63 -20.87 14.02
N GLU A 204 -14.97 -20.95 14.07
CA GLU A 204 -15.81 -21.62 13.06
C GLU A 204 -16.12 -20.71 11.85
N LYS A 205 -15.85 -19.41 11.95
CA LYS A 205 -16.22 -18.45 10.93
C LYS A 205 -15.15 -18.33 9.86
N THR A 206 -15.59 -18.30 8.61
CA THR A 206 -14.73 -18.00 7.46
C THR A 206 -14.71 -16.49 7.25
N VAL A 207 -13.51 -15.92 7.24
CA VAL A 207 -13.25 -14.50 7.04
C VAL A 207 -12.49 -14.35 5.74
N ARG A 208 -12.83 -13.32 4.97
CA ARG A 208 -12.13 -12.95 3.74
C ARG A 208 -11.50 -11.57 3.86
N MET A 209 -10.39 -11.42 3.16
CA MET A 209 -9.69 -10.15 3.03
C MET A 209 -9.25 -9.98 1.58
N GLY A 210 -9.59 -8.85 1.00
CA GLY A 210 -9.20 -8.49 -0.37
C GLY A 210 -8.47 -7.15 -0.40
N GLY A 211 -7.55 -6.96 -1.34
CA GLY A 211 -6.82 -5.71 -1.47
C GLY A 211 -6.46 -5.39 -2.91
N ILE A 212 -6.39 -4.09 -3.20
CA ILE A 212 -5.88 -3.53 -4.45
C ILE A 212 -4.89 -2.43 -4.12
N CYS A 213 -3.87 -2.25 -4.95
CA CYS A 213 -2.97 -1.10 -4.84
C CYS A 213 -2.51 -0.60 -6.21
N LYS A 214 -1.94 0.60 -6.21
CA LYS A 214 -1.25 1.19 -7.36
C LYS A 214 0.06 1.82 -6.90
N GLY A 215 0.96 1.97 -7.85
CA GLY A 215 2.25 2.63 -7.71
C GLY A 215 3.29 1.98 -8.61
N ALA A 216 4.12 2.81 -9.26
CA ALA A 216 5.22 2.38 -10.11
C ALA A 216 6.39 3.36 -10.07
N GLY A 217 6.16 4.68 -9.96
CA GLY A 217 7.15 5.73 -9.73
C GLY A 217 6.79 6.59 -8.53
N MET A 218 7.78 7.36 -8.04
CA MET A 218 7.74 8.12 -6.80
C MET A 218 7.41 7.19 -5.61
N ILE A 219 8.22 6.12 -5.42
CA ILE A 219 7.98 5.03 -4.48
C ILE A 219 9.11 4.89 -3.46
N GLN A 220 8.91 5.46 -2.29
CA GLN A 220 9.57 5.14 -1.02
C GLN A 220 8.65 5.49 0.15
N PRO A 221 7.68 4.62 0.55
CA PRO A 221 6.70 4.92 1.59
C PRO A 221 7.29 5.20 2.97
N GLY A 222 6.72 6.24 3.60
CA GLY A 222 6.98 6.60 4.98
C GLY A 222 5.69 6.99 5.67
N MET A 223 4.78 6.04 5.85
CA MET A 223 3.43 6.29 6.31
C MET A 223 3.29 6.20 7.83
N SER A 224 2.44 7.08 8.39
CA SER A 224 1.98 7.04 9.76
C SER A 224 0.45 7.11 9.85
N ALA A 225 -0.11 6.75 11.01
CA ALA A 225 -1.57 6.80 11.24
C ALA A 225 -2.16 8.22 11.23
N THR A 226 -1.35 9.23 11.46
CA THR A 226 -1.78 10.64 11.58
C THR A 226 -1.22 11.54 10.48
N GLY A 227 -0.37 11.02 9.59
CA GLY A 227 0.44 11.84 8.69
C GLY A 227 1.54 12.64 9.41
N ALA A 228 1.65 12.53 10.74
CA ALA A 228 2.72 13.18 11.48
C ALA A 228 4.04 12.44 11.27
N ARG A 229 5.11 13.21 11.11
CA ARG A 229 6.45 12.72 10.79
C ARG A 229 7.10 11.96 11.95
N PRO A 230 7.36 10.65 11.84
CA PRO A 230 8.52 10.05 12.51
C PRO A 230 9.79 10.41 11.72
N PRO A 231 10.98 10.41 12.31
CA PRO A 231 12.20 10.69 11.55
C PRO A 231 12.36 9.67 10.42
N ALA A 232 12.45 10.19 9.19
CA ALA A 232 12.84 9.59 7.92
C ALA A 232 12.06 8.36 7.42
N LEU A 233 11.01 8.56 6.61
CA LEU A 233 10.43 7.53 5.71
C LEU A 233 9.54 8.19 4.63
N HIS A 234 9.58 7.71 3.39
CA HIS A 234 9.06 8.39 2.18
C HIS A 234 8.41 7.47 1.13
N ALA A 235 7.34 7.85 0.36
CA ALA A 235 6.85 7.29 -0.94
C ALA A 235 5.48 7.70 -1.47
N THR A 236 5.12 7.27 -2.80
CA THR A 236 3.76 7.39 -3.38
C THR A 236 3.12 6.07 -3.73
N MET A 237 2.09 5.70 -2.99
CA MET A 237 1.24 4.57 -3.33
C MET A 237 -0.18 4.76 -2.77
N LEU A 238 -1.16 4.15 -3.44
CA LEU A 238 -2.51 3.99 -2.90
C LEU A 238 -2.78 2.51 -2.71
N CYS A 239 -3.30 2.15 -1.55
CA CYS A 239 -3.74 0.79 -1.26
C CYS A 239 -5.08 0.80 -0.52
N PHE A 240 -5.99 -0.03 -0.97
CA PHE A 240 -7.30 -0.21 -0.36
C PHE A 240 -7.49 -1.69 -0.03
N ILE A 241 -7.85 -1.96 1.21
CA ILE A 241 -8.08 -3.31 1.73
C ILE A 241 -9.49 -3.37 2.30
N THR A 242 -10.21 -4.44 1.98
CA THR A 242 -11.52 -4.75 2.53
C THR A 242 -11.46 -6.08 3.27
N THR A 243 -12.25 -6.21 4.32
CA THR A 243 -12.43 -7.48 5.03
C THR A 243 -13.79 -7.53 5.71
N ASP A 244 -14.37 -8.71 5.80
CA ASP A 244 -15.63 -8.94 6.49
C ASP A 244 -15.46 -9.29 7.97
N VAL A 245 -14.23 -9.17 8.52
CA VAL A 245 -13.94 -9.38 9.94
C VAL A 245 -14.66 -8.37 10.84
N ALA A 246 -15.15 -8.83 11.99
CA ALA A 246 -15.58 -7.98 13.09
C ALA A 246 -14.36 -7.63 13.98
N VAL A 247 -13.99 -6.34 14.05
CA VAL A 247 -12.82 -5.86 14.78
C VAL A 247 -13.01 -4.41 15.24
N GLU A 248 -12.53 -4.07 16.45
CA GLU A 248 -12.54 -2.69 16.93
C GLU A 248 -11.54 -1.79 16.19
N ALA A 249 -11.86 -0.50 16.03
CA ALA A 249 -11.03 0.48 15.32
C ALA A 249 -9.61 0.59 15.86
N LYS A 250 -9.42 0.55 17.18
CA LYS A 250 -8.09 0.63 17.82
C LYS A 250 -7.23 -0.59 17.48
N ILE A 251 -7.83 -1.78 17.44
CA ILE A 251 -7.14 -3.03 17.10
C ILE A 251 -6.81 -3.04 15.61
N LEU A 252 -7.76 -2.69 14.75
CA LEU A 252 -7.55 -2.60 13.32
C LEU A 252 -6.42 -1.61 12.98
N GLN A 253 -6.40 -0.44 13.65
CA GLN A 253 -5.34 0.57 13.45
C GLN A 253 -3.98 0.07 13.93
N ALA A 254 -3.91 -0.63 15.04
CA ALA A 254 -2.66 -1.21 15.55
C ALA A 254 -2.14 -2.30 14.60
N ALA A 255 -3.02 -3.19 14.14
CA ALA A 255 -2.69 -4.24 13.19
C ALA A 255 -2.19 -3.68 11.85
N LEU A 256 -2.87 -2.64 11.34
CA LEU A 256 -2.46 -1.99 10.09
C LEU A 256 -1.10 -1.28 10.24
N ARG A 257 -0.85 -0.63 11.37
CA ARG A 257 0.46 0.02 11.62
C ARG A 257 1.60 -1.00 11.55
N GLU A 258 1.43 -2.15 12.18
CA GLU A 258 2.42 -3.23 12.14
C GLU A 258 2.59 -3.77 10.70
N ALA A 259 1.50 -4.06 10.01
CA ALA A 259 1.53 -4.58 8.65
C ALA A 259 2.24 -3.62 7.68
N VAL A 260 1.94 -2.31 7.74
CA VAL A 260 2.57 -1.28 6.89
C VAL A 260 4.05 -1.10 7.24
N ALA A 261 4.42 -1.16 8.52
CA ALA A 261 5.81 -1.06 8.95
C ALA A 261 6.70 -2.17 8.38
N GLN A 262 6.13 -3.36 8.10
CA GLN A 262 6.85 -4.52 7.57
C GLN A 262 6.65 -4.74 6.07
N SER A 263 5.85 -3.91 5.39
CA SER A 263 5.52 -4.05 3.97
C SER A 263 5.77 -2.77 3.18
N PHE A 264 4.78 -1.88 3.08
CA PHE A 264 4.87 -0.66 2.28
C PHE A 264 6.00 0.27 2.73
N ASN A 265 6.26 0.38 4.04
CA ASN A 265 7.40 1.16 4.54
C ASN A 265 8.77 0.45 4.33
N ARG A 266 8.79 -0.68 3.62
CA ARG A 266 9.98 -1.49 3.31
C ARG A 266 10.26 -1.62 1.82
N ILE A 267 9.63 -0.78 0.98
CA ILE A 267 9.88 -0.78 -0.45
C ILE A 267 10.50 0.53 -0.92
N THR A 268 11.25 0.48 -2.02
CA THR A 268 11.71 1.65 -2.76
C THR A 268 11.88 1.32 -4.25
N VAL A 269 11.45 2.23 -5.12
CA VAL A 269 11.75 2.21 -6.56
C VAL A 269 12.81 3.27 -6.87
N ASP A 270 12.60 4.50 -6.48
CA ASP A 270 13.39 5.67 -6.86
C ASP A 270 13.83 6.55 -5.67
N GLY A 271 13.47 6.19 -4.45
CA GLY A 271 13.82 6.95 -3.26
C GLY A 271 12.93 8.16 -2.98
N ASP A 272 11.91 8.41 -3.82
CA ASP A 272 11.08 9.61 -3.75
C ASP A 272 9.76 9.39 -2.97
N MET A 273 9.37 10.42 -2.18
CA MET A 273 8.12 10.45 -1.41
C MET A 273 7.01 11.19 -2.14
N SER A 274 5.82 10.60 -2.13
CA SER A 274 4.64 11.29 -2.59
C SER A 274 3.94 12.15 -1.54
N THR A 275 3.15 13.06 -2.10
CA THR A 275 2.17 13.87 -1.39
C THR A 275 0.89 13.12 -1.03
N ASN A 276 0.64 11.92 -1.58
CA ASN A 276 -0.67 11.26 -1.58
C ASN A 276 -0.73 9.87 -0.93
N ASP A 277 0.40 9.30 -0.46
CA ASP A 277 0.39 7.92 0.04
C ASP A 277 -0.71 7.66 1.03
N THR A 278 -1.43 6.59 0.76
CA THR A 278 -2.60 6.22 1.55
C THR A 278 -2.79 4.71 1.54
N VAL A 279 -2.87 4.10 2.72
CA VAL A 279 -3.41 2.75 2.91
C VAL A 279 -4.67 2.86 3.74
N LEU A 280 -5.79 2.34 3.24
CA LEU A 280 -7.07 2.30 3.95
C LEU A 280 -7.56 0.87 4.07
N VAL A 281 -8.06 0.51 5.24
CA VAL A 281 -8.71 -0.78 5.49
C VAL A 281 -10.14 -0.53 5.97
N LEU A 282 -11.11 -1.19 5.33
CA LEU A 282 -12.52 -1.25 5.76
C LEU A 282 -12.84 -2.65 6.25
N ALA A 283 -13.36 -2.77 7.49
CA ALA A 283 -13.78 -4.02 8.11
C ALA A 283 -15.25 -3.93 8.51
N ASN A 284 -16.15 -4.66 7.83
CA ASN A 284 -17.59 -4.48 7.97
C ASN A 284 -18.29 -5.49 8.92
N GLY A 285 -17.57 -6.49 9.41
CA GLY A 285 -18.07 -7.43 10.41
C GLY A 285 -19.03 -8.52 9.90
N LEU A 286 -19.28 -8.58 8.60
CA LEU A 286 -20.28 -9.50 8.04
C LEU A 286 -19.87 -10.99 8.07
N ALA A 287 -18.61 -11.32 8.37
CA ALA A 287 -18.20 -12.71 8.62
C ALA A 287 -18.85 -13.30 9.89
N GLY A 288 -19.34 -12.46 10.80
CA GLY A 288 -20.01 -12.88 12.03
C GLY A 288 -19.10 -13.60 13.02
N ASN A 289 -17.79 -13.33 12.98
CA ASN A 289 -16.85 -13.78 14.01
C ASN A 289 -17.05 -12.96 15.31
N PRO A 290 -16.69 -13.49 16.49
CA PRO A 290 -16.59 -12.68 17.70
C PRO A 290 -15.65 -11.47 17.45
N SER A 291 -16.09 -10.27 17.85
CA SER A 291 -15.31 -9.06 17.60
C SER A 291 -13.95 -9.14 18.29
N LEU A 292 -12.89 -8.80 17.55
CA LEU A 292 -11.54 -8.66 18.10
C LEU A 292 -11.48 -7.31 18.85
N VAL A 293 -11.38 -7.35 20.18
CA VAL A 293 -11.50 -6.18 21.07
C VAL A 293 -10.21 -5.83 21.82
N ALA A 294 -10.03 -4.55 22.14
CA ALA A 294 -8.81 -4.03 22.77
C ALA A 294 -8.58 -4.53 24.20
N ALA A 295 -9.62 -4.87 24.93
CA ALA A 295 -9.53 -5.39 26.29
C ALA A 295 -8.75 -6.71 26.35
N ASP A 296 -8.86 -7.53 25.32
CA ASP A 296 -8.22 -8.84 25.24
C ASP A 296 -6.73 -8.73 24.87
N VAL A 297 -6.37 -7.76 24.03
CA VAL A 297 -4.98 -7.49 23.63
C VAL A 297 -4.17 -6.83 24.77
N ARG A 298 -4.80 -5.98 25.61
CA ARG A 298 -4.14 -5.36 26.76
C ARG A 298 -3.82 -6.36 27.89
N ARG A 299 -4.64 -7.39 28.07
CA ARG A 299 -4.39 -8.47 29.04
C ARG A 299 -3.14 -9.29 28.74
N LEU A 300 -2.67 -9.26 27.46
CA LEU A 300 -1.43 -9.89 27.04
C LEU A 300 -0.18 -9.27 27.69
N ASN A 301 -0.17 -7.96 27.88
CA ASN A 301 0.98 -7.22 28.40
C ASN A 301 1.01 -7.16 29.93
N SER A 302 -0.05 -7.59 30.60
CA SER A 302 -0.11 -7.65 32.06
C SER A 302 0.13 -9.09 32.55
N LYS A 303 1.31 -9.34 33.14
CA LYS A 303 1.68 -10.64 33.75
C LYS A 303 0.83 -11.02 34.99
N LYS A 304 -0.27 -10.30 35.30
CA LYS A 304 -1.11 -10.52 36.48
C LYS A 304 -2.60 -10.54 36.07
N GLY A 305 -3.14 -11.72 35.79
CA GLY A 305 -4.58 -11.94 35.65
C GLY A 305 -4.91 -13.40 35.43
N LYS A 306 -5.96 -13.92 36.08
CA LYS A 306 -6.50 -15.26 35.80
C LYS A 306 -6.89 -15.31 34.33
N ILE A 307 -6.20 -16.12 33.54
CA ILE A 307 -6.43 -16.32 32.11
C ILE A 307 -7.71 -17.14 31.98
N GLY A 308 -8.84 -16.50 31.61
CA GLY A 308 -10.07 -17.21 31.28
C GLY A 308 -9.88 -18.07 30.01
N ALA A 309 -10.63 -19.18 29.89
CA ALA A 309 -10.52 -20.14 28.80
C ALA A 309 -10.74 -19.55 27.38
N SER A 310 -11.36 -18.37 27.28
CA SER A 310 -11.57 -17.63 26.00
C SER A 310 -10.34 -16.87 25.49
N LEU A 311 -9.43 -16.49 26.38
CA LEU A 311 -8.26 -15.62 26.05
C LEU A 311 -7.28 -16.29 25.06
N PRO A 312 -6.87 -17.57 25.22
CA PRO A 312 -5.99 -18.23 24.27
C PRO A 312 -6.58 -18.30 22.84
N ARG A 313 -7.90 -18.44 22.73
CA ARG A 313 -8.59 -18.47 21.42
C ARG A 313 -8.56 -17.10 20.74
N LEU A 314 -8.91 -16.03 21.45
CA LEU A 314 -8.88 -14.67 20.93
C LEU A 314 -7.48 -14.24 20.49
N LEU A 315 -6.45 -14.65 21.23
CA LEU A 315 -5.06 -14.42 20.89
C LEU A 315 -4.65 -15.11 19.59
N ARG A 316 -5.06 -16.36 19.46
CA ARG A 316 -4.82 -17.13 18.23
C ARG A 316 -5.54 -16.50 17.05
N ASP A 317 -6.81 -16.11 17.23
CA ASP A 317 -7.63 -15.51 16.18
C ASP A 317 -7.07 -14.14 15.74
N PHE A 318 -6.62 -13.31 16.69
CA PHE A 318 -5.91 -12.08 16.37
C PHE A 318 -4.58 -12.36 15.63
N GLY A 319 -3.80 -13.34 16.06
CA GLY A 319 -2.56 -13.74 15.38
C GLY A 319 -2.78 -14.19 13.93
N ILE A 320 -3.88 -14.92 13.66
CA ILE A 320 -4.27 -15.34 12.31
C ILE A 320 -4.66 -14.10 11.46
N PHE A 321 -5.48 -13.20 12.00
CA PHE A 321 -5.87 -11.96 11.34
C PHE A 321 -4.65 -11.09 11.01
N GLN A 322 -3.75 -10.87 11.99
CA GLN A 322 -2.52 -10.10 11.81
C GLN A 322 -1.63 -10.71 10.72
N ALA A 323 -1.45 -12.03 10.73
CA ALA A 323 -0.67 -12.73 9.71
C ALA A 323 -1.26 -12.59 8.30
N ALA A 324 -2.59 -12.66 8.18
CA ALA A 324 -3.29 -12.44 6.91
C ALA A 324 -3.12 -10.99 6.41
N LEU A 325 -3.28 -9.99 7.29
CA LEU A 325 -3.09 -8.58 6.95
C LEU A 325 -1.63 -8.29 6.56
N ASN A 326 -0.66 -8.82 7.31
CA ASN A 326 0.77 -8.70 7.00
C ASN A 326 1.08 -9.30 5.61
N HIS A 327 0.52 -10.46 5.31
CA HIS A 327 0.71 -11.12 4.01
C HIS A 327 0.10 -10.29 2.86
N VAL A 328 -1.14 -9.84 3.00
CA VAL A 328 -1.81 -9.02 1.98
C VAL A 328 -1.02 -7.73 1.72
N CYS A 329 -0.62 -7.00 2.77
CA CYS A 329 0.17 -5.78 2.64
C CYS A 329 1.53 -6.04 2.00
N LEU A 330 2.24 -7.12 2.39
CA LEU A 330 3.56 -7.43 1.87
C LEU A 330 3.52 -7.84 0.39
N GLU A 331 2.57 -8.68 -0.02
CA GLU A 331 2.46 -9.08 -1.42
C GLU A 331 2.08 -7.91 -2.32
N LEU A 332 1.13 -7.05 -1.89
CA LEU A 332 0.79 -5.82 -2.61
C LEU A 332 1.99 -4.88 -2.72
N ALA A 333 2.76 -4.70 -1.65
CA ALA A 333 3.98 -3.88 -1.66
C ALA A 333 5.04 -4.42 -2.64
N LYS A 334 5.27 -5.73 -2.65
CA LYS A 334 6.16 -6.37 -3.62
C LYS A 334 5.70 -6.25 -5.07
N MET A 335 4.37 -6.30 -5.30
CA MET A 335 3.81 -6.07 -6.64
C MET A 335 4.13 -4.66 -7.15
N ILE A 336 4.17 -3.64 -6.26
CA ILE A 336 4.58 -2.28 -6.62
C ILE A 336 6.03 -2.25 -7.10
N VAL A 337 6.97 -2.85 -6.35
CA VAL A 337 8.39 -2.85 -6.72
C VAL A 337 8.62 -3.61 -8.03
N ARG A 338 7.95 -4.76 -8.21
CA ARG A 338 8.04 -5.58 -9.43
C ARG A 338 7.49 -4.91 -10.69
N ASP A 339 6.66 -3.91 -10.51
CA ASP A 339 6.05 -3.10 -11.58
C ASP A 339 6.53 -1.65 -11.54
N GLY A 340 7.67 -1.40 -10.93
CA GLY A 340 8.32 -0.09 -10.91
C GLY A 340 8.62 0.41 -12.32
N GLU A 341 8.60 1.74 -12.50
CA GLU A 341 8.90 2.36 -13.80
C GLU A 341 10.27 1.93 -14.30
N GLY A 342 10.31 1.28 -15.46
CA GLY A 342 11.53 0.80 -16.08
C GLY A 342 12.28 -0.31 -15.33
N VAL A 343 11.67 -0.94 -14.30
CA VAL A 343 12.34 -1.97 -13.50
C VAL A 343 12.71 -3.19 -14.33
N HIS A 344 13.94 -3.65 -14.14
CA HIS A 344 14.45 -4.89 -14.74
C HIS A 344 14.78 -5.94 -13.67
N ARG A 345 15.31 -5.51 -12.50
CA ARG A 345 15.62 -6.39 -11.37
C ARG A 345 15.02 -5.86 -10.06
N VAL A 346 14.60 -6.81 -9.22
CA VAL A 346 14.16 -6.56 -7.85
C VAL A 346 15.15 -7.19 -6.88
N VAL A 347 15.67 -6.39 -5.96
CA VAL A 347 16.67 -6.82 -4.97
C VAL A 347 16.10 -6.71 -3.57
N THR A 348 16.16 -7.81 -2.81
CA THR A 348 15.87 -7.78 -1.38
C THR A 348 17.15 -7.47 -0.61
N VAL A 349 17.30 -6.25 -0.14
CA VAL A 349 18.42 -5.84 0.70
C VAL A 349 18.15 -6.27 2.15
N ARG A 350 18.93 -7.22 2.65
CA ARG A 350 18.85 -7.75 4.02
C ARG A 350 20.05 -7.30 4.82
N VAL A 351 19.85 -6.43 5.80
CA VAL A 351 20.89 -6.05 6.78
C VAL A 351 20.61 -6.77 8.08
N ASN A 352 21.62 -7.46 8.59
CA ASN A 352 21.61 -8.16 9.87
C ASN A 352 22.81 -7.72 10.73
N GLY A 353 22.79 -8.09 12.00
CA GLY A 353 23.92 -7.85 12.89
C GLY A 353 24.16 -6.38 13.23
N ALA A 354 23.20 -5.49 13.05
CA ALA A 354 23.28 -4.09 13.45
C ALA A 354 23.15 -3.95 14.98
N LYS A 355 23.68 -2.85 15.52
CA LYS A 355 23.56 -2.53 16.95
C LYS A 355 22.11 -2.21 17.34
N THR A 356 21.40 -1.49 16.48
CA THR A 356 19.99 -1.11 16.66
C THR A 356 19.18 -1.36 15.39
N VAL A 357 17.84 -1.43 15.52
CA VAL A 357 16.93 -1.52 14.36
C VAL A 357 17.03 -0.25 13.49
N ALA A 358 17.27 0.91 14.10
CA ALA A 358 17.47 2.16 13.37
C ALA A 358 18.75 2.12 12.51
N ASP A 359 19.87 1.58 13.04
CA ASP A 359 21.08 1.39 12.25
C ASP A 359 20.86 0.41 11.09
N ALA A 360 20.15 -0.71 11.34
CA ALA A 360 19.85 -1.69 10.30
C ALA A 360 19.01 -1.06 9.17
N ASP A 361 17.98 -0.28 9.52
CA ASP A 361 17.11 0.40 8.54
C ASP A 361 17.88 1.47 7.75
N ALA A 362 18.70 2.28 8.42
CA ALA A 362 19.50 3.32 7.79
C ALA A 362 20.52 2.72 6.81
N ALA A 363 21.23 1.68 7.20
CA ALA A 363 22.16 0.96 6.33
C ALA A 363 21.46 0.35 5.13
N ALA A 364 20.32 -0.33 5.34
CA ALA A 364 19.56 -0.95 4.25
C ALA A 364 19.04 0.09 3.25
N ARG A 365 18.56 1.25 3.72
CA ARG A 365 18.07 2.33 2.85
C ARG A 365 19.19 3.02 2.09
N ALA A 366 20.34 3.26 2.71
CA ALA A 366 21.49 3.85 2.04
C ALA A 366 21.91 3.00 0.83
N VAL A 367 21.99 1.68 1.02
CA VAL A 367 22.31 0.75 -0.08
C VAL A 367 21.19 0.69 -1.12
N ALA A 368 19.93 0.57 -0.69
CA ALA A 368 18.77 0.42 -1.58
C ALA A 368 18.48 1.67 -2.44
N ASN A 369 18.91 2.85 -1.99
CA ASN A 369 18.69 4.13 -2.67
C ASN A 369 19.94 4.67 -3.38
N SER A 370 21.11 4.04 -3.22
CA SER A 370 22.32 4.47 -3.91
C SER A 370 22.18 4.30 -5.44
N PRO A 371 22.25 5.37 -6.26
CA PRO A 371 22.20 5.25 -7.71
C PRO A 371 23.29 4.34 -8.26
N LEU A 372 24.52 4.42 -7.69
CA LEU A 372 25.64 3.57 -8.10
C LEU A 372 25.37 2.08 -7.82
N VAL A 373 24.76 1.75 -6.69
CA VAL A 373 24.37 0.37 -6.36
C VAL A 373 23.24 -0.11 -7.27
N LYS A 374 22.20 0.71 -7.46
CA LYS A 374 21.03 0.35 -8.28
C LYS A 374 21.41 0.14 -9.77
N THR A 375 22.31 0.95 -10.32
CA THR A 375 22.84 0.79 -11.69
C THR A 375 23.73 -0.45 -11.80
N SER A 376 24.48 -0.83 -10.75
CA SER A 376 25.24 -2.09 -10.76
C SER A 376 24.31 -3.31 -10.79
N TRP A 377 23.19 -3.27 -10.10
CA TRP A 377 22.18 -4.31 -10.18
C TRP A 377 21.65 -4.46 -11.60
N HIS A 378 21.31 -3.33 -12.26
CA HIS A 378 20.86 -3.35 -13.65
C HIS A 378 21.88 -3.97 -14.58
N GLY A 379 23.15 -3.58 -14.46
CA GLY A 379 24.26 -4.12 -15.24
C GLY A 379 24.63 -5.59 -14.93
N GLY A 380 24.05 -6.19 -13.87
CA GLY A 380 24.45 -7.53 -13.42
C GLY A 380 25.86 -7.57 -12.82
N ASP A 381 26.33 -6.41 -12.33
CA ASP A 381 27.63 -6.25 -11.68
C ASP A 381 27.53 -6.49 -10.17
N PRO A 382 28.15 -7.54 -9.61
CA PRO A 382 28.14 -7.84 -8.17
C PRO A 382 29.09 -6.90 -7.39
N ASN A 383 28.89 -5.59 -7.55
CA ASN A 383 29.81 -4.54 -7.09
C ASN A 383 29.69 -4.30 -5.57
N TRP A 384 30.35 -5.13 -4.78
CA TRP A 384 30.39 -4.96 -3.34
C TRP A 384 31.12 -3.64 -2.90
N GLY A 385 32.01 -3.09 -3.76
CA GLY A 385 32.65 -1.81 -3.51
C GLY A 385 31.66 -0.64 -3.41
N ARG A 386 30.66 -0.58 -4.30
CA ARG A 386 29.57 0.41 -4.25
C ARG A 386 28.67 0.18 -3.04
N ILE A 387 28.50 -1.08 -2.60
CA ILE A 387 27.70 -1.41 -1.43
C ILE A 387 28.40 -0.96 -0.14
N ILE A 388 29.71 -1.23 0.01
CA ILE A 388 30.45 -0.81 1.22
C ILE A 388 30.56 0.71 1.28
N ASP A 389 30.71 1.40 0.15
CA ASP A 389 30.66 2.87 0.06
C ASP A 389 29.30 3.40 0.57
N ALA A 390 28.20 2.85 0.07
CA ALA A 390 26.85 3.23 0.52
C ALA A 390 26.62 2.99 2.02
N LEU A 391 27.18 1.93 2.58
CA LEU A 391 27.18 1.70 4.02
C LEU A 391 28.00 2.78 4.76
N GLY A 392 29.16 3.18 4.20
CA GLY A 392 30.10 4.11 4.82
C GLY A 392 29.52 5.51 5.05
N TYR A 393 28.72 6.03 4.10
CA TYR A 393 28.05 7.34 4.27
C TYR A 393 26.67 7.25 4.94
N SER A 394 26.18 6.04 5.25
CA SER A 394 24.91 5.90 5.96
C SER A 394 25.02 6.47 7.39
N PRO A 395 23.92 6.93 8.00
CA PRO A 395 23.93 7.36 9.40
C PRO A 395 24.06 6.19 10.41
N ALA A 396 24.18 4.95 9.93
CA ALA A 396 24.33 3.77 10.75
C ALA A 396 25.76 3.64 11.31
N LYS A 397 25.89 2.97 12.45
CA LYS A 397 27.20 2.56 12.97
C LYS A 397 27.77 1.45 12.08
N ILE A 398 28.88 1.72 11.41
CA ILE A 398 29.60 0.77 10.56
C ILE A 398 31.04 0.60 11.10
N VAL A 399 31.55 -0.62 11.03
CA VAL A 399 32.96 -0.97 11.29
C VAL A 399 33.41 -1.85 10.13
N GLU A 400 34.25 -1.32 9.26
CA GLU A 400 34.64 -1.93 7.99
C GLU A 400 35.10 -3.39 8.14
N GLU A 401 36.00 -3.65 9.09
CA GLU A 401 36.60 -4.97 9.34
C GLU A 401 35.60 -6.02 9.86
N LYS A 402 34.35 -5.62 10.09
CA LYS A 402 33.28 -6.50 10.54
C LYS A 402 32.22 -6.79 9.47
N VAL A 403 32.21 -6.04 8.36
CA VAL A 403 31.18 -6.15 7.35
C VAL A 403 31.33 -7.42 6.52
N ASP A 404 30.23 -8.16 6.36
CA ASP A 404 30.10 -9.22 5.36
C ASP A 404 29.08 -8.82 4.30
N ILE A 405 29.36 -9.10 3.00
CA ILE A 405 28.45 -8.85 1.86
C ILE A 405 28.38 -10.12 1.00
N GLY A 406 27.17 -10.54 0.63
CA GLY A 406 26.98 -11.73 -0.21
C GLY A 406 25.61 -11.75 -0.87
N TYR A 407 25.39 -12.72 -1.74
CA TYR A 407 24.20 -12.84 -2.57
C TYR A 407 23.61 -14.25 -2.49
N SER A 408 22.29 -14.36 -2.62
CA SER A 408 21.58 -15.63 -2.77
C SER A 408 20.40 -15.48 -3.73
N LEU A 409 19.79 -16.60 -4.11
CA LEU A 409 18.51 -16.60 -4.79
C LEU A 409 17.45 -15.91 -3.93
N ALA A 410 16.46 -15.32 -4.60
CA ALA A 410 15.34 -14.65 -3.91
C ALA A 410 14.60 -15.63 -2.98
N GLY A 411 14.31 -15.17 -1.75
CA GLY A 411 13.64 -15.98 -0.75
C GLY A 411 14.55 -16.90 0.07
N GLY A 412 15.87 -16.88 -0.17
CA GLY A 412 16.85 -17.61 0.64
C GLY A 412 17.66 -18.63 -0.15
N GLY A 413 18.48 -19.40 0.57
CA GLY A 413 19.39 -20.38 0.01
C GLY A 413 20.82 -20.19 0.50
N LYS A 414 21.77 -20.89 -0.14
CA LYS A 414 23.21 -20.75 0.18
C LYS A 414 23.68 -19.36 -0.24
N ILE A 415 24.26 -18.61 0.71
CA ILE A 415 24.82 -17.28 0.43
C ILE A 415 26.20 -17.44 -0.17
N LEU A 416 26.43 -16.83 -1.33
CA LEU A 416 27.76 -16.65 -1.93
C LEU A 416 28.32 -15.32 -1.43
N TRP A 417 29.32 -15.39 -0.58
CA TRP A 417 29.96 -14.20 0.01
C TRP A 417 30.98 -13.59 -0.94
N SER A 418 30.87 -12.30 -1.22
CA SER A 418 31.87 -11.51 -1.96
C SER A 418 32.86 -10.83 -1.00
N LEU A 419 32.40 -10.44 0.20
CA LEU A 419 33.19 -9.82 1.25
C LEU A 419 32.94 -10.55 2.58
N ARG A 420 33.97 -10.80 3.35
CA ARG A 420 33.87 -11.34 4.71
C ARG A 420 34.86 -10.61 5.62
N ARG A 421 34.33 -10.08 6.73
CA ARG A 421 35.13 -9.29 7.70
C ARG A 421 35.96 -8.20 7.02
N GLY A 422 35.34 -7.43 6.13
CA GLY A 422 35.99 -6.35 5.40
C GLY A 422 36.99 -6.79 4.32
N GLN A 423 37.15 -8.10 4.06
CA GLN A 423 38.11 -8.61 3.09
C GLN A 423 37.41 -9.36 1.94
N PRO A 424 37.85 -9.20 0.68
CA PRO A 424 37.38 -9.98 -0.45
C PRO A 424 37.52 -11.47 -0.21
N THR A 425 36.54 -12.25 -0.67
CA THR A 425 36.58 -13.71 -0.55
C THR A 425 37.27 -14.33 -1.78
N LYS A 426 37.41 -15.68 -1.77
CA LYS A 426 37.90 -16.46 -2.93
C LYS A 426 36.83 -16.67 -4.01
N ALA A 427 35.61 -16.13 -3.87
CA ALA A 427 34.56 -16.24 -4.88
C ALA A 427 35.01 -15.57 -6.19
N THR A 428 34.94 -16.29 -7.30
CA THR A 428 35.32 -15.76 -8.60
C THR A 428 34.28 -14.75 -9.10
N PHE A 429 34.73 -13.78 -9.88
CA PHE A 429 33.82 -12.79 -10.50
C PHE A 429 32.68 -13.48 -11.29
N LYS A 430 33.00 -14.55 -12.05
CA LYS A 430 31.99 -15.34 -12.77
C LYS A 430 30.92 -15.92 -11.85
N GLN A 431 31.30 -16.45 -10.68
CA GLN A 431 30.35 -17.00 -9.70
C GLN A 431 29.46 -15.89 -9.12
N LEU A 432 30.04 -14.73 -8.81
CA LEU A 432 29.31 -13.58 -8.28
C LEU A 432 28.34 -13.01 -9.31
N CYS A 433 28.74 -12.86 -10.58
CA CYS A 433 27.85 -12.47 -11.67
C CYS A 433 26.66 -13.45 -11.81
N ALA A 434 26.91 -14.74 -11.75
CA ALA A 434 25.85 -15.73 -11.80
C ALA A 434 24.84 -15.61 -10.62
N ALA A 435 25.30 -15.18 -9.44
CA ALA A 435 24.45 -15.00 -8.28
C ALA A 435 23.51 -13.79 -8.40
N VAL A 436 23.89 -12.73 -9.16
CA VAL A 436 23.08 -11.51 -9.39
C VAL A 436 22.40 -11.48 -10.78
N ALA A 437 22.59 -12.53 -11.60
CA ALA A 437 21.95 -12.65 -12.90
C ALA A 437 20.41 -12.78 -12.87
N PRO A 438 19.78 -13.45 -11.86
CA PRO A 438 18.32 -13.56 -11.79
C PRO A 438 17.63 -12.19 -11.73
N LYS A 439 16.38 -12.15 -12.23
CA LYS A 439 15.53 -10.93 -12.10
C LYS A 439 15.23 -10.56 -10.67
N GLU A 440 15.22 -11.51 -9.75
CA GLU A 440 15.06 -11.30 -8.33
C GLU A 440 16.17 -12.04 -7.57
N PHE A 441 16.85 -11.36 -6.66
CA PHE A 441 17.87 -11.95 -5.78
C PHE A 441 17.91 -11.24 -4.42
N ASP A 442 18.49 -11.92 -3.42
CA ASP A 442 18.70 -11.35 -2.09
C ASP A 442 20.16 -10.88 -1.94
N LEU A 443 20.34 -9.63 -1.53
CA LEU A 443 21.61 -9.06 -1.08
C LEU A 443 21.67 -9.16 0.44
N HIS A 444 22.68 -9.86 0.96
CA HIS A 444 22.92 -10.07 2.36
C HIS A 444 24.07 -9.18 2.85
N ILE A 445 23.80 -8.38 3.86
CA ILE A 445 24.78 -7.54 4.55
C ILE A 445 24.73 -7.92 6.03
N ASN A 446 25.88 -8.27 6.61
CA ASN A 446 25.98 -8.48 8.06
C ASN A 446 26.99 -7.48 8.64
N LEU A 447 26.53 -6.65 9.57
CA LEU A 447 27.37 -5.64 10.21
C LEU A 447 28.18 -6.20 11.39
N ASN A 448 27.82 -7.37 11.95
CA ASN A 448 28.47 -8.05 13.07
C ASN A 448 28.70 -7.16 14.31
N LEU A 449 27.77 -6.23 14.60
CA LEU A 449 27.81 -5.30 15.74
C LEU A 449 26.72 -5.57 16.78
N GLY A 450 25.75 -6.43 16.49
CA GLY A 450 24.60 -6.75 17.34
C GLY A 450 23.70 -7.80 16.71
N THR A 451 22.40 -7.75 17.04
CA THR A 451 21.40 -8.74 16.57
C THR A 451 20.24 -8.11 15.78
N ALA A 452 20.21 -6.78 15.67
CA ALA A 452 19.14 -6.09 14.95
C ALA A 452 19.28 -6.28 13.43
N GLY A 453 18.13 -6.28 12.74
CA GLY A 453 18.07 -6.44 11.28
C GLY A 453 16.97 -5.62 10.64
N ALA A 454 17.09 -5.40 9.33
CA ALA A 454 16.10 -4.76 8.49
C ALA A 454 16.10 -5.38 7.08
N VAL A 455 14.95 -5.26 6.40
CA VAL A 455 14.80 -5.72 5.01
C VAL A 455 14.18 -4.60 4.20
N ILE A 456 14.73 -4.30 3.02
CA ILE A 456 14.17 -3.38 2.04
C ILE A 456 14.03 -4.11 0.70
N TYR A 457 12.88 -4.00 0.06
CA TYR A 457 12.64 -4.49 -1.30
C TYR A 457 12.84 -3.32 -2.26
N ALA A 458 13.82 -3.41 -3.15
CA ALA A 458 14.26 -2.33 -4.01
C ALA A 458 14.24 -2.72 -5.49
N ALA A 459 13.94 -1.75 -6.35
CA ALA A 459 14.13 -1.85 -7.79
C ALA A 459 15.56 -1.42 -8.17
N ASP A 460 16.09 -1.92 -9.28
CA ASP A 460 17.27 -1.37 -9.95
C ASP A 460 16.98 0.03 -10.55
N LEU A 461 17.99 0.67 -11.12
CA LEU A 461 17.88 1.93 -11.87
C LEU A 461 18.38 1.69 -13.30
N THR A 462 17.51 1.98 -14.27
CA THR A 462 17.69 1.61 -15.68
C THR A 462 17.57 2.84 -16.59
N GLU A 463 18.03 2.72 -17.83
CA GLU A 463 17.78 3.70 -18.89
C GLU A 463 16.27 3.84 -19.15
N ALA A 464 15.52 2.75 -19.07
CA ALA A 464 14.06 2.75 -19.24
C ALA A 464 13.34 3.60 -18.18
N TYR A 465 13.87 3.69 -16.93
CA TYR A 465 13.36 4.60 -15.92
C TYR A 465 13.54 6.06 -16.35
N VAL A 466 14.72 6.41 -16.86
CA VAL A 466 15.01 7.77 -17.35
C VAL A 466 14.15 8.10 -18.56
N ASP A 467 14.04 7.18 -19.52
CA ASP A 467 13.21 7.33 -20.72
C ASP A 467 11.72 7.50 -20.38
N PHE A 468 11.24 6.81 -19.37
CA PHE A 468 9.86 6.93 -18.90
C PHE A 468 9.58 8.29 -18.27
N ASN A 469 10.56 8.83 -17.52
CA ASN A 469 10.42 10.08 -16.74
C ASN A 469 10.90 11.33 -17.48
N LYS A 470 11.54 11.22 -18.65
CA LYS A 470 11.87 12.39 -19.44
C LYS A 470 10.61 13.09 -19.94
N GLY A 471 10.47 14.36 -19.67
CA GLY A 471 9.39 15.19 -20.18
C GLY A 471 9.49 15.38 -21.69
N ASP A 472 8.36 15.54 -22.37
CA ASP A 472 8.33 16.04 -23.74
C ASP A 472 8.40 17.57 -23.70
N VAL A 473 9.60 18.13 -23.91
CA VAL A 473 9.83 19.58 -23.90
C VAL A 473 9.15 20.30 -25.06
N GLY A 474 8.71 19.56 -26.10
CA GLY A 474 7.92 20.09 -27.21
C GLY A 474 6.44 20.28 -26.88
N ASP A 475 5.95 19.66 -25.78
CA ASP A 475 4.59 19.82 -25.27
C ASP A 475 4.60 20.42 -23.85
N PRO A 476 4.34 21.73 -23.70
CA PRO A 476 4.29 22.36 -22.38
C PRO A 476 3.28 21.72 -21.42
N GLY A 477 2.23 21.06 -21.94
CA GLY A 477 1.26 20.31 -21.17
C GLY A 477 1.81 19.00 -20.58
N SER A 478 2.92 18.49 -21.10
CA SER A 478 3.61 17.30 -20.61
C SER A 478 4.63 17.60 -19.47
N LEU A 479 5.00 18.87 -19.30
CA LEU A 479 5.95 19.30 -18.26
C LEU A 479 5.25 19.37 -16.90
N GLY A 480 5.86 18.78 -15.91
CA GLY A 480 5.40 18.78 -14.53
C GLY A 480 4.64 17.51 -14.16
N GLY A 481 5.36 16.58 -13.58
CA GLY A 481 5.17 15.27 -13.02
C GLY A 481 3.85 14.80 -12.46
#